data_c2de1c2657493dda1f588207fabe5956
#
_entry.id   c2de1c2657493dda1f588207fabe5956
#
_cell.length_a   1.000
_cell.length_b   1.000
_cell.length_c   1.000
_cell.angle_alpha   90.00
_cell.angle_beta   90.00
_cell.angle_gamma   90.00
#
_symmetry.space_group_name_H-M   'P 1'
#
loop_
_entity.id
_entity.type
_entity.pdbx_description
1 polymer ?
#
loop_
_entity_poly.entity_id
_entity_poly.type
_entity_poly.pdbx_seq_one_letter_code
_entity_poly.pdbx_strand_id
1 'polypeptide(L)'
;MATPDLAAQQLAGTALAPVGSGLVIAEWTAQGSAGDEPAYQAPLHKHPEDEAWYVLEGTLRVRADEHVHEVFAGGAVIVPGGTAHTFWNPRPDPARYLLIMGADTFALIQAIHATDDRSPARMRQLYAAHGATLLD
;
A
#
# COMPACT_ATOMS: atom_id res chain seq x y z
N MET A 1 -14.67 12.50 -31.04
CA MET A 1 -14.07 11.71 -29.96
C MET A 1 -13.97 12.58 -28.70
N ALA A 2 -14.48 12.10 -27.62
CA ALA A 2 -14.41 12.85 -26.36
C ALA A 2 -13.00 12.83 -25.80
N THR A 3 -12.53 13.95 -25.25
CA THR A 3 -11.30 14.02 -24.51
C THR A 3 -11.53 13.36 -23.14
N PRO A 4 -10.66 12.43 -22.71
CA PRO A 4 -10.79 11.86 -21.37
C PRO A 4 -10.74 12.95 -20.30
N ASP A 5 -11.56 12.80 -19.27
CA ASP A 5 -11.54 13.72 -18.16
C ASP A 5 -10.24 13.59 -17.38
N LEU A 6 -9.60 14.71 -17.14
CA LEU A 6 -8.43 14.79 -16.29
C LEU A 6 -8.88 14.87 -14.84
N ALA A 7 -8.37 13.97 -13.99
CA ALA A 7 -8.61 14.01 -12.56
C ALA A 7 -7.41 14.61 -11.87
N ALA A 8 -7.64 15.60 -11.01
CA ALA A 8 -6.58 16.24 -10.25
C ALA A 8 -7.12 16.73 -8.91
N GLN A 9 -6.33 16.56 -7.86
CA GLN A 9 -6.68 17.05 -6.54
C GLN A 9 -5.44 17.17 -5.66
N GLN A 10 -5.52 17.98 -4.63
CA GLN A 10 -4.55 17.93 -3.55
C GLN A 10 -4.83 16.67 -2.75
N LEU A 11 -3.82 15.83 -2.50
CA LEU A 11 -4.05 14.58 -1.79
C LEU A 11 -4.30 14.84 -0.30
N ALA A 12 -3.38 15.52 0.37
CA ALA A 12 -3.56 15.90 1.78
C ALA A 12 -4.09 14.76 2.64
N GLY A 13 -3.48 13.58 2.53
CA GLY A 13 -3.89 12.41 3.28
C GLY A 13 -5.06 11.63 2.68
N THR A 14 -5.45 11.92 1.44
CA THR A 14 -6.54 11.23 0.74
C THR A 14 -6.04 10.45 -0.46
N ALA A 15 -6.95 9.87 -1.22
CA ALA A 15 -6.63 9.11 -2.43
C ALA A 15 -7.28 9.74 -3.66
N LEU A 16 -6.51 9.77 -4.75
CA LEU A 16 -7.02 10.11 -6.08
C LEU A 16 -7.32 8.80 -6.79
N ALA A 17 -8.61 8.49 -6.92
CA ALA A 17 -9.09 7.22 -7.46
C ALA A 17 -10.28 7.46 -8.41
N PRO A 18 -10.04 8.01 -9.61
CA PRO A 18 -11.13 8.33 -10.54
C PRO A 18 -11.88 7.06 -10.96
N VAL A 19 -13.20 7.18 -11.11
CA VAL A 19 -14.04 6.07 -11.57
C VAL A 19 -13.56 5.62 -12.95
N GLY A 20 -13.34 4.33 -13.10
CA GLY A 20 -12.90 3.73 -14.36
C GLY A 20 -11.40 3.81 -14.62
N SER A 21 -10.64 4.48 -13.74
CA SER A 21 -9.18 4.49 -13.85
C SER A 21 -8.57 3.20 -13.31
N GLY A 22 -7.56 2.67 -14.01
CA GLY A 22 -6.78 1.55 -13.51
C GLY A 22 -5.67 1.95 -12.56
N LEU A 23 -5.45 3.24 -12.35
CA LEU A 23 -4.35 3.77 -11.53
C LEU A 23 -4.90 4.61 -10.39
N VAL A 24 -4.36 4.39 -9.19
CA VAL A 24 -4.73 5.13 -7.97
C VAL A 24 -3.48 5.65 -7.29
N ILE A 25 -3.54 6.87 -6.79
CA ILE A 25 -2.47 7.47 -5.98
C ILE A 25 -3.06 7.86 -4.63
N ALA A 26 -2.51 7.31 -3.55
CA ALA A 26 -2.95 7.64 -2.19
C ALA A 26 -1.79 8.23 -1.39
N GLU A 27 -2.08 9.20 -0.53
CA GLU A 27 -1.11 9.72 0.42
C GLU A 27 -1.51 9.23 1.81
N TRP A 28 -0.63 8.48 2.44
CA TRP A 28 -0.88 7.92 3.76
C TRP A 28 0.31 8.14 4.69
N THR A 29 0.06 7.87 5.97
CA THR A 29 1.07 7.98 7.02
C THR A 29 1.26 6.60 7.65
N ALA A 30 2.51 6.15 7.70
CA ALA A 30 2.88 4.95 8.42
C ALA A 30 3.37 5.34 9.80
N GLN A 31 2.70 4.82 10.83
CA GLN A 31 3.12 5.04 12.20
C GLN A 31 4.44 4.34 12.46
N GLY A 32 5.24 4.92 13.35
CA GLY A 32 6.56 4.38 13.64
C GLY A 32 6.53 3.12 14.46
N SER A 33 7.66 2.41 14.44
CA SER A 33 7.90 1.24 15.27
C SER A 33 8.50 1.68 16.60
N ALA A 34 7.89 1.23 17.68
CA ALA A 34 8.40 1.47 19.03
C ALA A 34 9.18 0.22 19.47
N GLY A 35 10.52 0.29 19.44
CA GLY A 35 11.37 -0.84 19.79
C GLY A 35 11.86 -1.61 18.57
N ASP A 36 12.26 -2.87 18.78
CA ASP A 36 12.91 -3.67 17.74
C ASP A 36 11.93 -4.41 16.82
N GLU A 37 10.67 -4.54 17.24
CA GLU A 37 9.67 -5.26 16.47
C GLU A 37 9.08 -4.38 15.39
N PRO A 38 9.08 -4.82 14.11
CA PRO A 38 8.44 -4.06 13.06
C PRO A 38 6.93 -3.93 13.26
N ALA A 39 6.42 -2.71 13.12
CA ALA A 39 4.97 -2.46 13.08
C ALA A 39 4.54 -2.50 11.62
N TYR A 40 4.29 -3.71 11.09
CA TYR A 40 3.93 -3.88 9.69
C TYR A 40 2.64 -3.16 9.34
N GLN A 41 2.65 -2.42 8.23
CA GLN A 41 1.48 -1.69 7.74
C GLN A 41 0.52 -2.61 6.99
N ALA A 42 1.01 -3.76 6.55
CA ALA A 42 0.24 -4.79 5.88
C ALA A 42 0.87 -6.15 6.19
N PRO A 43 0.08 -7.24 6.23
CA PRO A 43 0.66 -8.58 6.37
C PRO A 43 1.45 -8.95 5.12
N LEU A 44 2.26 -10.00 5.20
CA LEU A 44 2.94 -10.53 4.03
C LEU A 44 1.90 -11.09 3.07
N HIS A 45 1.87 -10.56 1.85
CA HIS A 45 0.86 -10.93 0.84
C HIS A 45 1.40 -10.70 -0.56
N LYS A 46 0.63 -11.11 -1.55
CA LYS A 46 0.92 -10.81 -2.95
C LYS A 46 -0.39 -10.57 -3.70
N HIS A 47 -0.30 -9.81 -4.78
CA HIS A 47 -1.42 -9.54 -5.69
C HIS A 47 -0.90 -9.33 -7.12
N PRO A 48 -1.77 -9.45 -8.13
CA PRO A 48 -1.32 -9.38 -9.53
C PRO A 48 -0.78 -8.02 -9.97
N GLU A 49 -1.28 -6.93 -9.38
CA GLU A 49 -0.89 -5.59 -9.82
C GLU A 49 0.44 -5.15 -9.23
N ASP A 50 1.17 -4.32 -9.97
CA ASP A 50 2.36 -3.64 -9.47
C ASP A 50 1.97 -2.61 -8.42
N GLU A 51 2.91 -2.28 -7.53
CA GLU A 51 2.69 -1.33 -6.46
C GLU A 51 3.97 -0.54 -6.22
N ALA A 52 3.83 0.76 -5.99
CA ALA A 52 4.97 1.63 -5.78
C ALA A 52 4.78 2.50 -4.55
N TRP A 53 5.88 2.76 -3.86
CA TRP A 53 5.95 3.70 -2.73
C TRP A 53 6.88 4.84 -3.10
N TYR A 54 6.46 6.05 -2.84
CA TYR A 54 7.30 7.24 -2.93
C TYR A 54 7.26 7.93 -1.57
N VAL A 55 8.43 8.05 -0.93
CA VAL A 55 8.49 8.61 0.43
C VAL A 55 8.56 10.13 0.37
N LEU A 56 7.62 10.78 1.02
CA LEU A 56 7.57 12.24 1.13
C LEU A 56 8.34 12.73 2.36
N GLU A 57 8.26 11.98 3.46
CA GLU A 57 8.83 12.36 4.74
C GLU A 57 9.07 11.11 5.56
N GLY A 58 10.20 11.04 6.24
CA GLY A 58 10.55 9.89 7.07
C GLY A 58 11.19 8.75 6.29
N THR A 59 11.05 7.54 6.78
CA THR A 59 11.71 6.34 6.25
C THR A 59 10.73 5.17 6.21
N LEU A 60 10.80 4.39 5.14
CA LEU A 60 10.08 3.13 5.03
C LEU A 60 11.05 2.00 4.71
N ARG A 61 10.73 0.81 5.19
CA ARG A 61 11.35 -0.43 4.72
C ARG A 61 10.30 -1.24 4.00
N VAL A 62 10.64 -1.70 2.80
CA VAL A 62 9.77 -2.51 1.96
C VAL A 62 10.46 -3.85 1.75
N ARG A 63 9.80 -4.93 2.16
CA ARG A 63 10.28 -6.27 1.92
C ARG A 63 9.61 -6.81 0.65
N ALA A 64 10.42 -7.27 -0.30
CA ALA A 64 9.96 -7.94 -1.51
C ALA A 64 10.67 -9.29 -1.58
N ASP A 65 9.93 -10.37 -1.49
CA ASP A 65 10.44 -11.74 -1.27
C ASP A 65 11.39 -11.77 -0.06
N GLU A 66 12.68 -12.07 -0.26
CA GLU A 66 13.67 -12.14 0.81
C GLU A 66 14.46 -10.83 0.98
N HIS A 67 14.19 -9.83 0.15
CA HIS A 67 14.96 -8.59 0.14
C HIS A 67 14.23 -7.46 0.84
N VAL A 68 14.94 -6.73 1.69
CA VAL A 68 14.43 -5.54 2.37
C VAL A 68 15.15 -4.32 1.82
N HIS A 69 14.40 -3.36 1.32
CA HIS A 69 14.92 -2.08 0.83
C HIS A 69 14.48 -0.95 1.74
N GLU A 70 15.42 -0.11 2.13
CA GLU A 70 15.11 1.08 2.91
C GLU A 70 15.06 2.28 1.97
N VAL A 71 13.98 3.06 2.07
CA VAL A 71 13.79 4.27 1.29
C VAL A 71 13.39 5.41 2.23
N PHE A 72 13.91 6.60 1.94
CA PHE A 72 13.60 7.79 2.73
C PHE A 72 13.21 8.93 1.79
N ALA A 73 12.90 10.09 2.37
CA ALA A 73 12.32 11.22 1.63
C ALA A 73 12.99 11.45 0.27
N GLY A 74 12.18 11.45 -0.78
CA GLY A 74 12.63 11.56 -2.16
C GLY A 74 12.94 10.22 -2.83
N GLY A 75 12.91 9.11 -2.08
CA GLY A 75 13.17 7.78 -2.61
C GLY A 75 11.88 7.04 -2.98
N ALA A 76 12.02 6.09 -3.88
CA ALA A 76 10.89 5.29 -4.36
C ALA A 76 11.29 3.83 -4.53
N VAL A 77 10.30 2.95 -4.43
CA VAL A 77 10.47 1.52 -4.69
C VAL A 77 9.23 1.01 -5.42
N ILE A 78 9.44 0.12 -6.38
CA ILE A 78 8.36 -0.58 -7.09
C ILE A 78 8.48 -2.07 -6.79
N VAL A 79 7.37 -2.67 -6.38
CA VAL A 79 7.26 -4.12 -6.21
C VAL A 79 6.44 -4.64 -7.38
N PRO A 80 7.01 -5.48 -8.24
CA PRO A 80 6.27 -6.06 -9.36
C PRO A 80 5.12 -6.95 -8.90
N GLY A 81 4.06 -6.99 -9.69
CA GLY A 81 2.93 -7.87 -9.43
C GLY A 81 3.35 -9.33 -9.25
N GLY A 82 2.68 -10.03 -8.34
CA GLY A 82 2.99 -11.42 -8.01
C GLY A 82 4.12 -11.62 -7.02
N THR A 83 4.77 -10.55 -6.58
CA THR A 83 5.87 -10.63 -5.61
C THR A 83 5.33 -10.49 -4.18
N ALA A 84 5.72 -11.43 -3.32
CA ALA A 84 5.35 -11.38 -1.89
C ALA A 84 5.98 -10.16 -1.24
N HIS A 85 5.19 -9.36 -0.54
CA HIS A 85 5.70 -8.12 0.04
C HIS A 85 4.95 -7.68 1.31
N THR A 86 5.61 -6.83 2.06
CA THR A 86 5.08 -6.10 3.21
C THR A 86 5.94 -4.86 3.41
N PHE A 87 5.52 -3.96 4.26
CA PHE A 87 6.31 -2.77 4.55
C PHE A 87 6.02 -2.21 5.94
N TRP A 88 6.95 -1.41 6.45
CA TRP A 88 6.82 -0.78 7.77
C TRP A 88 7.69 0.46 7.84
N ASN A 89 7.43 1.29 8.86
CA ASN A 89 8.27 2.41 9.21
C ASN A 89 9.21 1.97 10.34
N PRO A 90 10.54 1.92 10.10
CA PRO A 90 11.48 1.41 11.10
C PRO A 90 11.83 2.41 12.20
N ARG A 91 11.39 3.65 12.08
CA ARG A 91 11.74 4.71 13.01
C ARG A 91 10.56 5.07 13.90
N PRO A 92 10.79 5.75 15.05
CA PRO A 92 9.67 6.15 15.92
C PRO A 92 8.79 7.26 15.34
N ASP A 93 9.35 8.13 14.49
CA ASP A 93 8.58 9.24 13.92
C ASP A 93 7.71 8.75 12.76
N PRO A 94 6.52 9.34 12.55
CA PRO A 94 5.66 8.97 11.41
C PRO A 94 6.34 9.22 10.07
N ALA A 95 6.05 8.37 9.09
CA ALA A 95 6.51 8.52 7.71
C ALA A 95 5.31 8.81 6.81
N ARG A 96 5.45 9.84 5.95
CA ARG A 96 4.44 10.17 4.94
C ARG A 96 4.89 9.65 3.58
N TYR A 97 3.99 9.04 2.85
CA TYR A 97 4.34 8.42 1.57
C TYR A 97 3.16 8.43 0.61
N LEU A 98 3.49 8.32 -0.67
CA LEU A 98 2.51 8.04 -1.71
C LEU A 98 2.52 6.55 -1.98
N LEU A 99 1.35 5.94 -2.04
CA LEU A 99 1.17 4.59 -2.54
C LEU A 99 0.52 4.70 -3.93
N ILE A 100 1.19 4.14 -4.91
CA ILE A 100 0.75 4.15 -6.31
C ILE A 100 0.42 2.72 -6.67
N MET A 101 -0.82 2.47 -7.08
CA MET A 101 -1.34 1.10 -7.18
C MET A 101 -2.41 1.01 -8.24
N GLY A 102 -2.80 -0.21 -8.57
CA GLY A 102 -3.94 -0.47 -9.41
C GLY A 102 -5.25 -0.34 -8.66
N ALA A 103 -6.33 -0.23 -9.41
CA ALA A 103 -7.67 -0.06 -8.85
C ALA A 103 -8.13 -1.27 -8.02
N ASP A 104 -7.73 -2.49 -8.41
CA ASP A 104 -8.10 -3.70 -7.66
C ASP A 104 -7.41 -3.76 -6.31
N THR A 105 -6.14 -3.38 -6.25
CA THR A 105 -5.40 -3.29 -4.99
C THR A 105 -6.03 -2.26 -4.07
N PHE A 106 -6.39 -1.10 -4.62
CA PHE A 106 -7.05 -0.07 -3.83
C PHE A 106 -8.41 -0.55 -3.28
N ALA A 107 -9.19 -1.27 -4.10
CA ALA A 107 -10.46 -1.84 -3.66
C ALA A 107 -10.28 -2.82 -2.50
N LEU A 108 -9.22 -3.64 -2.53
CA LEU A 108 -8.88 -4.53 -1.42
C LEU A 108 -8.59 -3.73 -0.14
N ILE A 109 -7.78 -2.69 -0.24
CA ILE A 109 -7.41 -1.86 0.91
C ILE A 109 -8.65 -1.20 1.51
N GLN A 110 -9.54 -0.68 0.67
CA GLN A 110 -10.80 -0.10 1.13
C GLN A 110 -11.67 -1.14 1.85
N ALA A 111 -11.74 -2.36 1.33
CA ALA A 111 -12.51 -3.43 1.95
C ALA A 111 -11.94 -3.82 3.32
N ILE A 112 -10.61 -3.84 3.45
CA ILE A 112 -9.95 -4.09 4.74
C ILE A 112 -10.29 -3.00 5.74
N HIS A 113 -10.24 -1.73 5.33
CA HIS A 113 -10.54 -0.60 6.21
C HIS A 113 -12.02 -0.54 6.60
N ALA A 114 -12.91 -1.09 5.79
CA ALA A 114 -14.35 -1.04 6.03
C ALA A 114 -14.88 -2.20 6.88
N THR A 115 -14.08 -3.24 7.14
CA THR A 115 -14.54 -4.38 7.91
C THR A 115 -14.20 -4.25 9.39
N ASP A 116 -15.14 -4.64 10.25
CA ASP A 116 -14.90 -4.72 11.70
C ASP A 116 -14.33 -6.08 12.10
N ASP A 117 -14.54 -7.09 11.27
CA ASP A 117 -14.03 -8.44 11.53
C ASP A 117 -12.62 -8.58 10.97
N ARG A 118 -11.64 -8.61 11.86
CA ARG A 118 -10.22 -8.75 11.54
C ARG A 118 -9.69 -10.16 11.79
N SER A 119 -10.59 -11.14 11.87
CA SER A 119 -10.16 -12.54 12.06
C SER A 119 -9.33 -13.01 10.87
N PRO A 120 -8.40 -13.95 11.08
CA PRO A 120 -7.60 -14.50 9.99
C PRO A 120 -8.46 -15.06 8.84
N ALA A 121 -9.56 -15.70 9.17
CA ALA A 121 -10.48 -16.24 8.16
C ALA A 121 -11.11 -15.13 7.31
N ARG A 122 -11.55 -14.04 7.95
CA ARG A 122 -12.12 -12.90 7.22
C ARG A 122 -11.08 -12.20 6.36
N MET A 123 -9.87 -12.03 6.86
CA MET A 123 -8.79 -11.42 6.08
C MET A 123 -8.47 -12.26 4.85
N ARG A 124 -8.36 -13.57 4.97
CA ARG A 124 -8.13 -14.45 3.82
C ARG A 124 -9.25 -14.34 2.79
N GLN A 125 -10.51 -14.24 3.24
CA GLN A 125 -11.65 -14.06 2.33
C GLN A 125 -11.55 -12.74 1.55
N LEU A 126 -11.23 -11.64 2.24
CA LEU A 126 -11.12 -10.33 1.60
C LEU A 126 -9.99 -10.31 0.57
N TYR A 127 -8.83 -10.85 0.90
CA TYR A 127 -7.72 -10.92 -0.03
C TYR A 127 -8.10 -11.75 -1.25
N ALA A 128 -8.65 -12.95 -1.05
CA ALA A 128 -9.05 -13.82 -2.15
C ALA A 128 -10.13 -13.19 -3.03
N ALA A 129 -11.09 -12.47 -2.44
CA ALA A 129 -12.15 -11.80 -3.19
C ALA A 129 -11.61 -10.70 -4.13
N HIS A 130 -10.42 -10.20 -3.86
CA HIS A 130 -9.77 -9.16 -4.67
C HIS A 130 -8.55 -9.67 -5.44
N GLY A 131 -8.46 -10.99 -5.62
CA GLY A 131 -7.39 -11.60 -6.41
C GLY A 131 -6.03 -11.63 -5.73
N ALA A 132 -5.97 -11.39 -4.44
CA ALA A 132 -4.75 -11.37 -3.66
C ALA A 132 -4.60 -12.64 -2.82
N THR A 133 -3.38 -12.91 -2.36
CA THR A 133 -3.07 -14.06 -1.52
C THR A 133 -2.39 -13.60 -0.24
N LEU A 134 -2.98 -13.95 0.88
CA LEU A 134 -2.41 -13.69 2.20
C LEU A 134 -1.46 -14.85 2.53
N LEU A 135 -0.21 -14.52 2.88
CA LEU A 135 0.85 -15.51 3.06
C LEU A 135 1.17 -15.82 4.53
N ASP A 136 0.63 -15.07 5.46
CA ASP A 136 0.84 -15.29 6.90
C ASP A 136 -0.29 -16.11 7.53
#